data_19a5743065575df49b03fb08d5536b04
#
_entry.id   19a5743065575df49b03fb08d5536b04
#
_cell.length_a   1.000
_cell.length_b   1.000
_cell.length_c   1.000
_cell.angle_alpha   90.00
_cell.angle_beta   90.00
_cell.angle_gamma   90.00
#
_symmetry.space_group_name_H-M   'P 1'
#
loop_
_entity.id
_entity.type
_entity.pdbx_description
1 polymer ?
#
loop_
_entity_poly.entity_id
_entity_poly.type
_entity_poly.pdbx_seq_one_letter_code
_entity_poly.pdbx_strand_id
1 'polypeptide(L)'
;MTLLHKSDPLMRKTMPFFDFDNPPIDPIKLKEELIDRMFEEGGVGLAANQIGYEHRAFVMKGANKEQSMFFVNPEIIEFSKETVVMEEGCLTGGCDGIFANITRPERVICRWQDETGEVKELEFSGMTARCLQHELDHLNGILFIDYLSRLKLERAMKKKQKREKEYARIRKQFVQVAKEYHSNNQELSNKGTVSEADKVSSD
;
A
#
# COMPACT_ATOMS: atom_id res chain seq x y z
N MET A 1 -2.35 4.78 13.06
CA MET A 1 -3.62 4.02 12.81
C MET A 1 -3.33 2.77 11.97
N THR A 2 -4.13 1.72 12.06
CA THR A 2 -4.00 0.50 11.22
C THR A 2 -4.87 0.64 9.98
N LEU A 3 -4.45 0.03 8.86
CA LEU A 3 -5.30 -0.06 7.67
C LEU A 3 -6.60 -0.79 7.99
N LEU A 4 -7.73 -0.26 7.55
CA LEU A 4 -9.04 -0.87 7.74
C LEU A 4 -9.17 -2.15 6.91
N HIS A 5 -10.02 -3.07 7.40
CA HIS A 5 -10.37 -4.28 6.66
C HIS A 5 -11.48 -3.98 5.64
N LYS A 6 -11.50 -4.67 4.52
CA LYS A 6 -12.50 -4.51 3.44
C LYS A 6 -13.96 -4.69 3.87
N SER A 7 -14.20 -5.32 5.03
CA SER A 7 -15.53 -5.48 5.63
C SER A 7 -15.93 -4.33 6.54
N ASP A 8 -15.01 -3.37 6.78
CA ASP A 8 -15.35 -2.17 7.53
C ASP A 8 -16.40 -1.36 6.75
N PRO A 9 -17.49 -0.89 7.39
CA PRO A 9 -18.53 -0.10 6.72
C PRO A 9 -17.99 1.15 6.02
N LEU A 10 -16.91 1.76 6.55
CA LEU A 10 -16.28 2.94 5.97
C LEU A 10 -15.72 2.67 4.56
N MET A 11 -15.24 1.44 4.31
CA MET A 11 -14.73 1.03 3.00
C MET A 11 -15.83 0.85 1.94
N ARG A 12 -17.10 0.97 2.31
CA ARG A 12 -18.27 0.86 1.43
C ARG A 12 -19.10 2.14 1.39
N LYS A 13 -18.64 3.19 2.04
CA LYS A 13 -19.30 4.49 2.11
C LYS A 13 -18.68 5.46 1.09
N THR A 14 -19.52 6.25 0.41
CA THR A 14 -19.01 7.40 -0.35
C THR A 14 -18.57 8.47 0.62
N MET A 15 -17.34 8.95 0.46
CA MET A 15 -16.75 9.95 1.34
C MET A 15 -17.34 11.33 1.07
N PRO A 16 -17.74 12.07 2.12
CA PRO A 16 -18.22 13.43 1.99
C PRO A 16 -17.10 14.36 1.51
N PHE A 17 -17.51 15.44 0.84
CA PHE A 17 -16.58 16.50 0.47
C PHE A 17 -15.92 17.10 1.71
N PHE A 18 -14.65 17.43 1.58
CA PHE A 18 -13.90 18.16 2.58
C PHE A 18 -14.28 19.64 2.51
N ASP A 19 -14.67 20.21 3.64
CA ASP A 19 -15.05 21.63 3.75
C ASP A 19 -13.83 22.46 4.14
N PHE A 20 -13.33 23.29 3.22
CA PHE A 20 -12.20 24.18 3.50
C PHE A 20 -12.58 25.44 4.27
N ASP A 21 -13.85 25.83 4.28
CA ASP A 21 -14.32 26.98 5.08
C ASP A 21 -14.43 26.62 6.56
N ASN A 22 -14.72 25.34 6.86
CA ASN A 22 -14.78 24.80 8.20
C ASN A 22 -14.10 23.42 8.24
N PRO A 23 -12.76 23.36 8.16
CA PRO A 23 -12.04 22.11 7.95
C PRO A 23 -12.16 21.21 9.18
N PRO A 24 -12.63 19.95 8.98
CA PRO A 24 -12.79 18.99 10.08
C PRO A 24 -11.44 18.52 10.67
N ILE A 25 -10.37 18.69 9.92
CA ILE A 25 -8.98 18.46 10.29
C ILE A 25 -8.10 19.43 9.50
N ASP A 26 -6.93 19.78 10.04
CA ASP A 26 -5.92 20.53 9.31
C ASP A 26 -5.50 19.73 8.04
N PRO A 27 -5.72 20.27 6.82
CA PRO A 27 -5.42 19.55 5.59
C PRO A 27 -3.92 19.24 5.42
N ILE A 28 -3.03 20.07 5.99
CA ILE A 28 -1.58 19.81 5.96
C ILE A 28 -1.25 18.59 6.81
N LYS A 29 -1.82 18.49 8.02
CA LYS A 29 -1.63 17.32 8.88
C LYS A 29 -2.19 16.04 8.26
N LEU A 30 -3.37 16.14 7.63
CA LEU A 30 -3.96 15.00 6.93
C LEU A 30 -3.06 14.52 5.78
N LYS A 31 -2.52 15.46 4.99
CA LYS A 31 -1.54 15.18 3.93
C LYS A 31 -0.32 14.44 4.45
N GLU A 32 0.31 14.99 5.50
CA GLU A 32 1.53 14.42 6.10
C GLU A 32 1.27 12.99 6.61
N GLU A 33 0.18 12.78 7.36
CA GLU A 33 -0.16 11.47 7.89
C GLU A 33 -0.44 10.43 6.79
N LEU A 34 -1.18 10.82 5.75
CA LEU A 34 -1.44 9.94 4.61
C LEU A 34 -0.16 9.58 3.85
N ILE A 35 0.73 10.55 3.61
CA ILE A 35 2.01 10.32 2.94
C ILE A 35 2.89 9.39 3.78
N ASP A 36 3.05 9.68 5.05
CA ASP A 36 3.86 8.86 5.95
C ASP A 36 3.36 7.42 5.96
N ARG A 37 2.05 7.24 6.13
CA ARG A 37 1.44 5.92 6.14
C ARG A 37 1.58 5.18 4.82
N MET A 38 1.38 5.85 3.69
CA MET A 38 1.59 5.29 2.36
C MET A 38 3.02 4.74 2.19
N PHE A 39 4.04 5.50 2.65
CA PHE A 39 5.43 5.06 2.57
C PHE A 39 5.73 3.89 3.52
N GLU A 40 5.22 3.92 4.75
CA GLU A 40 5.36 2.82 5.72
C GLU A 40 4.80 1.50 5.19
N GLU A 41 3.65 1.54 4.55
CA GLU A 41 2.99 0.36 3.97
C GLU A 41 3.55 -0.04 2.58
N GLY A 42 4.47 0.76 2.03
CA GLY A 42 5.05 0.52 0.69
C GLY A 42 4.06 0.72 -0.45
N GLY A 43 3.03 1.54 -0.24
CA GLY A 43 2.00 1.86 -1.23
C GLY A 43 2.46 2.81 -2.31
N VAL A 44 1.66 2.92 -3.39
CA VAL A 44 1.79 3.92 -4.46
C VAL A 44 0.68 4.97 -4.39
N GLY A 45 -0.37 4.70 -3.61
CA GLY A 45 -1.45 5.60 -3.24
C GLY A 45 -2.06 5.16 -1.91
N LEU A 46 -2.80 6.06 -1.27
CA LEU A 46 -3.55 5.78 -0.04
C LEU A 46 -4.70 6.77 0.12
N ALA A 47 -5.91 6.25 0.23
CA ALA A 47 -7.11 7.04 0.49
C ALA A 47 -7.35 7.22 2.00
N ALA A 48 -7.91 8.36 2.38
CA ALA A 48 -8.14 8.73 3.78
C ALA A 48 -9.03 7.72 4.52
N ASN A 49 -10.05 7.18 3.86
CA ASN A 49 -10.93 6.18 4.46
C ASN A 49 -10.25 4.82 4.73
N GLN A 50 -9.13 4.50 4.08
CA GLN A 50 -8.37 3.28 4.40
C GLN A 50 -7.71 3.33 5.78
N ILE A 51 -7.52 4.52 6.36
CA ILE A 51 -6.98 4.71 7.72
C ILE A 51 -8.01 5.30 8.70
N GLY A 52 -9.28 5.33 8.31
CA GLY A 52 -10.39 5.67 9.22
C GLY A 52 -10.87 7.12 9.15
N TYR A 53 -10.37 7.95 8.23
CA TYR A 53 -10.87 9.30 8.02
C TYR A 53 -12.06 9.33 7.07
N GLU A 54 -13.15 9.96 7.47
CA GLU A 54 -14.35 10.16 6.64
C GLU A 54 -14.22 11.42 5.78
N HIS A 55 -13.14 11.53 5.00
CA HIS A 55 -12.88 12.69 4.15
C HIS A 55 -12.57 12.27 2.72
N ARG A 56 -13.06 13.06 1.76
CA ARG A 56 -12.80 12.84 0.34
C ARG A 56 -11.40 13.33 -0.03
N ALA A 57 -10.38 12.56 0.38
CA ALA A 57 -8.97 12.86 0.13
C ALA A 57 -8.15 11.59 -0.04
N PHE A 58 -7.08 11.67 -0.85
CA PHE A 58 -6.08 10.64 -0.99
C PHE A 58 -4.71 11.22 -1.34
N VAL A 59 -3.66 10.42 -1.25
CA VAL A 59 -2.31 10.74 -1.70
C VAL A 59 -1.85 9.77 -2.77
N MET A 60 -0.99 10.26 -3.67
CA MET A 60 -0.24 9.46 -4.64
C MET A 60 1.24 9.69 -4.46
N LYS A 61 2.02 8.60 -4.55
CA LYS A 61 3.45 8.59 -4.35
C LYS A 61 4.18 9.34 -5.46
N GLY A 62 5.02 10.31 -5.05
CA GLY A 62 6.03 10.93 -5.88
C GLY A 62 7.38 10.20 -5.80
N ALA A 63 8.43 10.81 -6.33
CA ALA A 63 9.78 10.26 -6.20
C ALA A 63 10.25 10.22 -4.73
N ASN A 64 9.76 11.12 -3.90
CA ASN A 64 9.97 11.20 -2.45
C ASN A 64 8.68 11.70 -1.78
N LYS A 65 8.71 11.89 -0.43
CA LYS A 65 7.54 12.37 0.31
C LYS A 65 7.12 13.78 -0.13
N GLU A 66 8.08 14.68 -0.34
CA GLU A 66 7.86 16.09 -0.70
C GLU A 66 7.24 16.23 -2.10
N GLN A 67 7.52 15.29 -3.00
CA GLN A 67 6.98 15.25 -4.36
C GLN A 67 5.70 14.42 -4.47
N SER A 68 5.22 13.84 -3.37
CA SER A 68 3.95 13.14 -3.34
C SER A 68 2.79 14.11 -3.48
N MET A 69 1.78 13.71 -4.25
CA MET A 69 0.62 14.55 -4.54
C MET A 69 -0.49 14.28 -3.55
N PHE A 70 -1.17 15.34 -3.12
CA PHE A 70 -2.35 15.28 -2.26
C PHE A 70 -3.57 15.79 -3.01
N PHE A 71 -4.63 15.00 -2.98
CA PHE A 71 -5.87 15.25 -3.69
C PHE A 71 -7.00 15.38 -2.68
N VAL A 72 -7.61 16.57 -2.60
CA VAL A 72 -8.81 16.82 -1.81
C VAL A 72 -9.97 17.07 -2.76
N ASN A 73 -11.12 16.48 -2.49
CA ASN A 73 -12.33 16.58 -3.31
C ASN A 73 -12.07 16.22 -4.79
N PRO A 74 -11.35 15.13 -5.08
CA PRO A 74 -11.03 14.78 -6.45
C PRO A 74 -12.27 14.36 -7.23
N GLU A 75 -12.29 14.77 -8.51
CA GLU A 75 -13.29 14.40 -9.51
C GLU A 75 -12.62 14.14 -10.85
N ILE A 76 -12.93 13.01 -11.49
CA ILE A 76 -12.53 12.78 -12.88
C ILE A 76 -13.58 13.43 -13.77
N ILE A 77 -13.15 14.43 -14.53
CA ILE A 77 -14.03 15.21 -15.42
C ILE A 77 -14.03 14.69 -16.86
N GLU A 78 -13.01 13.91 -17.23
CA GLU A 78 -12.93 13.26 -18.54
C GLU A 78 -12.22 11.91 -18.47
N PHE A 79 -12.72 10.95 -19.23
CA PHE A 79 -12.12 9.62 -19.40
C PHE A 79 -11.76 9.40 -20.88
N SER A 80 -10.60 8.84 -21.17
CA SER A 80 -10.28 8.38 -22.52
C SER A 80 -11.19 7.24 -22.94
N LYS A 81 -11.42 7.10 -24.25
CA LYS A 81 -12.13 5.95 -24.82
C LYS A 81 -11.27 4.68 -24.82
N GLU A 82 -9.97 4.86 -24.96
CA GLU A 82 -8.97 3.81 -24.90
C GLU A 82 -8.90 3.26 -23.47
N THR A 83 -8.88 1.94 -23.36
CA THR A 83 -8.75 1.25 -22.08
C THR A 83 -7.52 0.36 -22.09
N VAL A 84 -6.93 0.17 -20.92
CA VAL A 84 -5.76 -0.68 -20.71
C VAL A 84 -5.99 -1.65 -19.56
N VAL A 85 -5.49 -2.88 -19.73
CA VAL A 85 -5.50 -3.91 -18.70
C VAL A 85 -4.19 -3.84 -17.92
N MET A 86 -4.26 -3.60 -16.61
CA MET A 86 -3.10 -3.65 -15.71
C MET A 86 -3.41 -4.48 -14.48
N GLU A 87 -2.36 -5.07 -13.88
CA GLU A 87 -2.49 -5.76 -12.60
C GLU A 87 -2.60 -4.73 -11.46
N GLU A 88 -3.63 -4.87 -10.65
CA GLU A 88 -3.85 -4.06 -9.44
C GLU A 88 -3.73 -4.92 -8.18
N GLY A 89 -3.25 -4.30 -7.11
CA GLY A 89 -3.30 -4.77 -5.75
C GLY A 89 -3.79 -3.64 -4.84
N CYS A 90 -4.08 -3.93 -3.58
CA CYS A 90 -4.59 -2.95 -2.63
C CYS A 90 -4.02 -3.23 -1.24
N LEU A 91 -3.75 -2.16 -0.48
CA LEU A 91 -3.30 -2.23 0.91
C LEU A 91 -4.44 -2.54 1.90
N THR A 92 -5.70 -2.28 1.53
CA THR A 92 -6.88 -2.55 2.39
C THR A 92 -6.85 -3.97 2.94
N GLY A 93 -7.00 -4.12 4.25
CA GLY A 93 -7.02 -5.40 4.93
C GLY A 93 -8.02 -6.38 4.32
N GLY A 94 -7.59 -7.62 4.09
CA GLY A 94 -8.37 -8.64 3.38
C GLY A 94 -8.34 -8.53 1.85
N CYS A 95 -7.81 -7.42 1.29
CA CYS A 95 -7.43 -7.29 -0.12
C CYS A 95 -5.92 -7.43 -0.31
N ASP A 96 -5.14 -7.21 0.76
CA ASP A 96 -3.68 -7.33 0.79
C ASP A 96 -3.20 -8.65 0.17
N GLY A 97 -2.18 -8.56 -0.68
CA GLY A 97 -1.64 -9.74 -1.40
C GLY A 97 -2.58 -10.37 -2.43
N ILE A 98 -3.76 -9.80 -2.71
CA ILE A 98 -4.56 -10.14 -3.88
C ILE A 98 -4.09 -9.25 -5.03
N PHE A 99 -3.81 -9.86 -6.19
CA PHE A 99 -3.48 -9.14 -7.42
C PHE A 99 -4.36 -9.66 -8.54
N ALA A 100 -4.87 -8.73 -9.36
CA ALA A 100 -5.75 -9.07 -10.47
C ALA A 100 -5.67 -8.04 -11.59
N ASN A 101 -5.87 -8.52 -12.83
CA ASN A 101 -5.95 -7.67 -13.99
C ASN A 101 -7.30 -6.95 -14.05
N ILE A 102 -7.25 -5.62 -14.04
CA ILE A 102 -8.41 -4.72 -14.14
C ILE A 102 -8.29 -3.89 -15.41
N THR A 103 -9.40 -3.74 -16.13
CA THR A 103 -9.50 -2.85 -17.29
C THR A 103 -9.97 -1.49 -16.82
N ARG A 104 -9.23 -0.44 -17.18
CA ARG A 104 -9.61 0.97 -16.91
C ARG A 104 -9.26 1.87 -18.08
N PRO A 105 -9.88 3.06 -18.19
CA PRO A 105 -9.42 4.12 -19.07
C PRO A 105 -7.91 4.38 -18.93
N GLU A 106 -7.23 4.53 -20.07
CA GLU A 106 -5.78 4.75 -20.11
C GLU A 106 -5.39 6.13 -19.61
N ARG A 107 -6.24 7.15 -19.91
CA ARG A 107 -6.03 8.54 -19.54
C ARG A 107 -7.29 9.08 -18.87
N VAL A 108 -7.09 9.97 -17.90
CA VAL A 108 -8.17 10.68 -17.23
C VAL A 108 -7.75 12.14 -16.98
N ILE A 109 -8.69 13.07 -17.05
CA ILE A 109 -8.49 14.43 -16.55
C ILE A 109 -9.16 14.51 -15.17
N CYS A 110 -8.36 14.86 -14.18
CA CYS A 110 -8.82 15.02 -12.80
C CYS A 110 -8.77 16.49 -12.39
N ARG A 111 -9.82 16.93 -11.72
CA ARG A 111 -9.90 18.21 -11.00
C ARG A 111 -9.92 17.92 -9.50
N TRP A 112 -9.13 18.64 -8.72
CA TRP A 112 -9.06 18.48 -7.26
C TRP A 112 -8.64 19.78 -6.58
N GLN A 113 -8.69 19.82 -5.27
CA GLN A 113 -8.12 20.89 -4.46
C GLN A 113 -6.82 20.40 -3.81
N ASP A 114 -5.80 21.24 -3.74
CA ASP A 114 -4.59 20.95 -2.95
C ASP A 114 -4.83 21.24 -1.45
N GLU A 115 -3.79 21.16 -0.63
CA GLU A 115 -3.85 21.40 0.82
C GLU A 115 -4.23 22.83 1.20
N THR A 116 -4.15 23.78 0.27
CA THR A 116 -4.54 25.17 0.48
C THR A 116 -5.98 25.45 0.04
N GLY A 117 -6.63 24.46 -0.58
CA GLY A 117 -7.95 24.61 -1.21
C GLY A 117 -7.90 25.14 -2.65
N GLU A 118 -6.69 25.38 -3.21
CA GLU A 118 -6.54 25.81 -4.59
C GLU A 118 -6.94 24.70 -5.57
N VAL A 119 -7.78 25.05 -6.54
CA VAL A 119 -8.24 24.08 -7.56
C VAL A 119 -7.15 23.83 -8.57
N LYS A 120 -6.86 22.56 -8.80
CA LYS A 120 -5.92 22.05 -9.81
C LYS A 120 -6.67 21.18 -10.81
N GLU A 121 -6.14 21.14 -12.03
CA GLU A 121 -6.65 20.26 -13.08
C GLU A 121 -5.48 19.75 -13.92
N LEU A 122 -5.42 18.43 -14.15
CA LEU A 122 -4.33 17.81 -14.90
C LEU A 122 -4.80 16.51 -15.56
N GLU A 123 -4.22 16.22 -16.73
CA GLU A 123 -4.33 14.90 -17.38
C GLU A 123 -3.31 13.92 -16.76
N PHE A 124 -3.80 12.73 -16.41
CA PHE A 124 -3.00 11.60 -15.95
C PHE A 124 -3.08 10.47 -16.96
N SER A 125 -1.98 9.70 -17.10
CA SER A 125 -1.91 8.57 -18.02
C SER A 125 -1.14 7.40 -17.41
N GLY A 126 -1.29 6.20 -17.99
CA GLY A 126 -0.55 5.01 -17.57
C GLY A 126 -0.75 4.68 -16.09
N MET A 127 0.36 4.46 -15.35
CA MET A 127 0.30 4.04 -13.95
C MET A 127 -0.26 5.13 -13.01
N THR A 128 -0.03 6.41 -13.30
CA THR A 128 -0.58 7.51 -12.49
C THR A 128 -2.10 7.61 -12.65
N ALA A 129 -2.63 7.46 -13.88
CA ALA A 129 -4.08 7.36 -14.11
C ALA A 129 -4.67 6.12 -13.44
N ARG A 130 -3.94 5.00 -13.41
CA ARG A 130 -4.34 3.76 -12.73
C ARG A 130 -4.49 3.97 -11.23
N CYS A 131 -3.47 4.54 -10.59
CA CYS A 131 -3.46 4.83 -9.17
C CYS A 131 -4.59 5.81 -8.80
N LEU A 132 -4.72 6.92 -9.53
CA LEU A 132 -5.76 7.92 -9.29
C LEU A 132 -7.18 7.30 -9.33
N GLN A 133 -7.47 6.48 -10.33
CA GLN A 133 -8.77 5.81 -10.44
C GLN A 133 -8.99 4.80 -9.30
N HIS A 134 -7.94 4.12 -8.84
CA HIS A 134 -8.01 3.19 -7.72
C HIS A 134 -8.31 3.91 -6.40
N GLU A 135 -7.61 5.02 -6.12
CA GLU A 135 -7.83 5.79 -4.89
C GLU A 135 -9.19 6.49 -4.91
N LEU A 136 -9.65 6.98 -6.07
CA LEU A 136 -10.97 7.56 -6.21
C LEU A 136 -12.09 6.54 -5.99
N ASP A 137 -11.88 5.28 -6.40
CA ASP A 137 -12.81 4.19 -6.10
C ASP A 137 -12.99 4.01 -4.59
N HIS A 138 -11.90 4.04 -3.80
CA HIS A 138 -11.98 3.98 -2.34
C HIS A 138 -12.87 5.09 -1.77
N LEU A 139 -12.75 6.31 -2.28
CA LEU A 139 -13.58 7.44 -1.86
C LEU A 139 -15.06 7.30 -2.27
N ASN A 140 -15.35 6.44 -3.23
CA ASN A 140 -16.70 6.12 -3.69
C ASN A 140 -17.24 4.79 -3.11
N GLY A 141 -16.52 4.18 -2.15
CA GLY A 141 -16.90 2.93 -1.50
C GLY A 141 -16.73 1.69 -2.37
N ILE A 142 -15.91 1.78 -3.42
CA ILE A 142 -15.61 0.71 -4.37
C ILE A 142 -14.23 0.12 -4.08
N LEU A 143 -14.08 -1.19 -4.15
CA LEU A 143 -12.80 -1.88 -4.07
C LEU A 143 -12.47 -2.50 -5.44
N PHE A 144 -11.18 -2.56 -5.81
CA PHE A 144 -10.78 -3.13 -7.10
C PHE A 144 -11.25 -4.58 -7.30
N ILE A 145 -11.44 -5.34 -6.23
CA ILE A 145 -11.98 -6.70 -6.26
C ILE A 145 -13.44 -6.76 -6.76
N ASP A 146 -14.19 -5.65 -6.71
CA ASP A 146 -15.58 -5.57 -7.15
C ASP A 146 -15.70 -5.61 -8.68
N TYR A 147 -14.61 -5.27 -9.40
CA TYR A 147 -14.50 -5.44 -10.85
C TYR A 147 -14.29 -6.90 -11.29
N LEU A 148 -14.06 -7.81 -10.34
CA LEU A 148 -13.78 -9.21 -10.64
C LEU A 148 -15.06 -10.04 -10.60
N SER A 149 -15.23 -10.92 -11.61
CA SER A 149 -16.19 -11.99 -11.44
C SER A 149 -15.81 -12.91 -10.27
N ARG A 150 -16.78 -13.56 -9.67
CA ARG A 150 -16.56 -14.51 -8.56
C ARG A 150 -15.44 -15.52 -8.86
N LEU A 151 -15.43 -16.09 -10.06
CA LEU A 151 -14.39 -17.05 -10.46
C LEU A 151 -12.98 -16.41 -10.54
N LYS A 152 -12.88 -15.16 -11.03
CA LYS A 152 -11.61 -14.44 -11.08
C LYS A 152 -11.11 -14.15 -9.66
N LEU A 153 -11.98 -13.71 -8.78
CA LEU A 153 -11.65 -13.44 -7.38
C LEU A 153 -11.18 -14.72 -6.65
N GLU A 154 -11.91 -15.82 -6.79
CA GLU A 154 -11.51 -17.11 -6.21
C GLU A 154 -10.13 -17.58 -6.68
N ARG A 155 -9.83 -17.41 -7.98
CA ARG A 155 -8.50 -17.73 -8.55
C ARG A 155 -7.40 -16.82 -7.96
N ALA A 156 -7.66 -15.53 -7.82
CA ALA A 156 -6.72 -14.58 -7.24
C ALA A 156 -6.45 -14.90 -5.76
N MET A 157 -7.47 -15.24 -4.99
CA MET A 157 -7.34 -15.69 -3.60
C MET A 157 -6.53 -17.00 -3.47
N LYS A 158 -6.75 -17.97 -4.36
CA LYS A 158 -5.95 -19.20 -4.39
C LYS A 158 -4.47 -18.91 -4.69
N LYS A 159 -4.17 -17.98 -5.61
CA LYS A 159 -2.80 -17.54 -5.89
C LYS A 159 -2.16 -16.88 -4.66
N LYS A 160 -2.89 -16.01 -3.95
CA LYS A 160 -2.45 -15.41 -2.68
C LYS A 160 -2.05 -16.51 -1.68
N GLN A 161 -2.95 -17.44 -1.39
CA GLN A 161 -2.69 -18.54 -0.43
C GLN A 161 -1.46 -19.38 -0.81
N LYS A 162 -1.25 -19.64 -2.12
CA LYS A 162 -0.07 -20.37 -2.58
C LYS A 162 1.21 -19.59 -2.29
N ARG A 163 1.23 -18.27 -2.57
CA ARG A 163 2.39 -17.41 -2.27
C ARG A 163 2.67 -17.35 -0.77
N GLU A 164 1.66 -17.18 0.06
CA GLU A 164 1.81 -17.15 1.53
C GLU A 164 2.43 -18.43 2.07
N LYS A 165 1.97 -19.60 1.59
CA LYS A 165 2.56 -20.91 1.95
C LYS A 165 4.02 -20.99 1.53
N GLU A 166 4.37 -20.52 0.33
CA GLU A 166 5.74 -20.54 -0.17
C GLU A 166 6.65 -19.60 0.64
N TYR A 167 6.21 -18.38 0.93
CA TYR A 167 6.94 -17.46 1.80
C TYR A 167 7.15 -18.04 3.22
N ALA A 168 6.12 -18.66 3.78
CA ALA A 168 6.25 -19.31 5.09
C ALA A 168 7.28 -20.45 5.07
N ARG A 169 7.35 -21.22 3.97
CA ARG A 169 8.36 -22.28 3.78
C ARG A 169 9.77 -21.71 3.71
N ILE A 170 9.97 -20.69 2.85
CA ILE A 170 11.26 -20.01 2.68
C ILE A 170 11.71 -19.40 4.01
N ARG A 171 10.82 -18.71 4.72
CA ARG A 171 11.13 -18.11 6.03
C ARG A 171 11.60 -19.16 7.05
N LYS A 172 10.94 -20.32 7.09
CA LYS A 172 11.37 -21.43 7.97
C LYS A 172 12.78 -21.93 7.63
N GLN A 173 13.10 -22.05 6.33
CA GLN A 173 14.43 -22.45 5.87
C GLN A 173 15.50 -21.42 6.29
N PHE A 174 15.24 -20.12 6.09
CA PHE A 174 16.16 -19.06 6.54
C PHE A 174 16.41 -19.08 8.05
N VAL A 175 15.36 -19.25 8.85
CA VAL A 175 15.50 -19.35 10.32
C VAL A 175 16.34 -20.56 10.71
N GLN A 176 16.17 -21.69 10.03
CA GLN A 176 16.96 -22.89 10.31
C GLN A 176 18.44 -22.69 9.97
N VAL A 177 18.74 -22.15 8.79
CA VAL A 177 20.13 -21.85 8.37
C VAL A 177 20.80 -20.85 9.32
N ALA A 178 20.08 -19.81 9.75
CA ALA A 178 20.60 -18.84 10.71
C ALA A 178 20.94 -19.50 12.06
N LYS A 179 20.11 -20.41 12.55
CA LYS A 179 20.39 -21.17 13.79
C LYS A 179 21.64 -22.03 13.66
N GLU A 180 21.78 -22.78 12.57
CA GLU A 180 22.95 -23.64 12.29
C GLU A 180 24.24 -22.80 12.19
N TYR A 181 24.18 -21.64 11.53
CA TYR A 181 25.29 -20.70 11.44
C TYR A 181 25.74 -20.21 12.82
N HIS A 182 24.82 -19.82 13.68
CA HIS A 182 25.13 -19.37 15.04
C HIS A 182 25.68 -20.50 15.92
N SER A 183 25.13 -21.70 15.83
CA SER A 183 25.62 -22.85 16.58
C SER A 183 27.07 -23.23 16.20
N ASN A 184 27.36 -23.29 14.89
CA ASN A 184 28.69 -23.59 14.38
C ASN A 184 29.73 -22.56 14.81
N ASN A 185 29.38 -21.26 14.82
CA ASN A 185 30.28 -20.21 15.26
C ASN A 185 30.54 -20.20 16.77
N GLN A 186 29.57 -20.61 17.59
CA GLN A 186 29.77 -20.79 19.02
C GLN A 186 30.72 -21.97 19.32
N GLU A 187 30.58 -23.09 18.58
CA GLU A 187 31.51 -24.23 18.73
C GLU A 187 32.95 -23.88 18.33
N LEU A 188 33.13 -23.05 17.27
CA LEU A 188 34.45 -22.57 16.85
C LEU A 188 35.07 -21.63 17.89
N SER A 189 34.30 -20.74 18.46
CA SER A 189 34.72 -19.81 19.52
C SER A 189 35.17 -20.58 20.79
N ASN A 190 34.43 -21.64 21.19
CA ASN A 190 34.74 -22.44 22.36
C ASN A 190 35.97 -23.32 22.15
N LYS A 191 36.24 -23.76 20.92
CA LYS A 191 37.47 -24.57 20.62
C LYS A 191 38.73 -23.71 20.55
N GLY A 192 38.60 -22.39 20.24
CA GLY A 192 39.74 -21.44 20.21
C GLY A 192 40.26 -21.09 21.62
N THR A 193 39.43 -21.15 22.64
CA THR A 193 39.79 -20.78 24.01
C THR A 193 40.47 -21.92 24.79
N VAL A 194 40.43 -23.18 24.33
CA VAL A 194 41.04 -24.34 25.01
C VAL A 194 42.49 -24.54 24.62
N SER A 195 42.99 -23.98 23.52
CA SER A 195 44.37 -24.18 23.05
C SER A 195 45.42 -23.22 23.63
N GLU A 196 45.01 -22.17 24.37
CA GLU A 196 45.95 -21.26 25.06
C GLU A 196 46.22 -21.60 26.51
N ALA A 197 45.40 -22.44 27.14
CA ALA A 197 45.59 -22.83 28.54
C ALA A 197 46.63 -23.96 28.76
N ASP A 198 47.00 -24.71 27.73
CA ASP A 198 47.94 -25.82 27.84
C ASP A 198 49.41 -25.47 27.54
N LYS A 199 49.76 -24.20 27.39
CA LYS A 199 51.15 -23.74 27.09
C LYS A 199 51.85 -23.06 28.24
N VAL A 200 51.30 -23.02 29.45
CA VAL A 200 51.96 -22.42 30.63
C VAL A 200 52.03 -23.41 31.76
N SER A 201 52.75 -24.52 31.56
CA SER A 201 53.30 -25.30 32.67
C SER A 201 54.41 -26.23 32.16
N SER A 202 55.56 -25.68 31.84
CA SER A 202 56.83 -26.38 31.85
C SER A 202 57.93 -25.33 31.72
N ASP A 203 58.34 -24.75 32.87
CA ASP A 203 59.74 -24.42 33.26
C ASP A 203 59.82 -24.22 34.77
#